data_8a792831e6346e8b0621ec90ec0f6265
#
_entry.id   8a792831e6346e8b0621ec90ec0f6265
#
_cell.length_a   1.000
_cell.length_b   1.000
_cell.length_c   1.000
_cell.angle_alpha   90.00
_cell.angle_beta   90.00
_cell.angle_gamma   90.00
#
_symmetry.space_group_name_H-M   'P 1'
#
loop_
_entity.id
_entity.type
_entity.pdbx_description
1 polymer ?
#
loop_
_entity_poly.entity_id
_entity_poly.type
_entity_poly.pdbx_seq_one_letter_code
_entity_poly.pdbx_strand_id
1 'polypeptide(L)'
;MQAKKTDRKGERMDCSKIKVVKKDGTREDFNVQKVLSAISKSAERAMITFSRAERNFICEFVEEKAEEMDQELIPIAQMHNIVEGALEKVNPLVAKSYRDYRNYKQEFV
;
A
#
# COMPACT_ATOMS: atom_id res chain seq x y z
N MET A 1 -17.34 15.49 -7.54
CA MET A 1 -16.35 14.83 -7.16
C MET A 1 -15.66 15.24 -5.96
N GLN A 2 -15.25 16.45 -5.85
CA GLN A 2 -14.67 16.90 -4.65
C GLN A 2 -15.63 16.83 -3.53
N ALA A 3 -16.84 17.18 -3.78
CA ALA A 3 -17.86 17.16 -2.78
C ALA A 3 -18.02 15.82 -2.14
N LYS A 4 -17.89 14.80 -2.94
CA LYS A 4 -18.02 13.47 -2.48
C LYS A 4 -16.99 13.15 -1.43
N LYS A 5 -15.74 13.51 -1.67
CA LYS A 5 -14.70 13.29 -0.74
C LYS A 5 -14.91 14.08 0.51
N THR A 6 -15.32 15.29 0.37
CA THR A 6 -15.58 16.16 1.49
C THR A 6 -16.64 15.58 2.40
N ASP A 7 -17.66 15.04 1.81
CA ASP A 7 -18.74 14.47 2.59
C ASP A 7 -18.30 13.31 3.44
N ARG A 8 -17.31 12.58 2.96
CA ARG A 8 -16.88 11.42 3.66
C ARG A 8 -15.81 11.67 4.68
N LYS A 9 -15.33 12.87 4.73
CA LYS A 9 -14.30 13.21 5.64
C LYS A 9 -14.58 12.83 7.08
N GLY A 10 -15.75 12.98 7.53
CA GLY A 10 -16.09 12.65 8.88
C GLY A 10 -16.24 11.18 9.14
N GLU A 11 -16.30 10.41 8.07
CA GLU A 11 -16.56 8.98 8.21
C GLU A 11 -15.34 8.11 7.98
N ARG A 12 -14.31 8.65 7.41
CA ARG A 12 -13.12 7.90 7.09
C ARG A 12 -11.89 8.59 7.60
N MET A 13 -10.88 7.78 7.91
CA MET A 13 -9.62 8.31 8.34
C MET A 13 -8.90 8.90 7.14
N ASP A 14 -8.42 10.12 7.27
CA ASP A 14 -7.62 10.76 6.24
C ASP A 14 -6.25 10.10 6.23
N CYS A 15 -5.70 9.82 5.06
CA CYS A 15 -4.39 9.19 4.95
C CYS A 15 -3.32 9.94 5.72
N SER A 16 -3.41 11.26 5.80
CA SER A 16 -2.40 12.04 6.49
C SER A 16 -2.37 11.75 7.98
N LYS A 17 -3.39 11.11 8.52
CA LYS A 17 -3.47 10.79 9.94
C LYS A 17 -3.17 9.33 10.23
N ILE A 18 -2.93 8.54 9.19
CA ILE A 18 -2.70 7.13 9.37
C ILE A 18 -1.24 6.85 9.66
N LYS A 19 -1.00 5.98 10.62
CA LYS A 19 0.34 5.52 10.96
C LYS A 19 0.41 4.02 10.73
N VAL A 20 1.52 3.58 10.20
CA VAL A 20 1.76 2.14 10.01
C VAL A 20 2.57 1.65 11.19
N VAL A 21 2.11 0.58 11.81
CA VAL A 21 2.80 0.01 12.97
C VAL A 21 3.67 -1.15 12.51
N LYS A 22 4.97 -1.01 12.69
CA LYS A 22 5.91 -2.03 12.26
C LYS A 22 5.96 -3.18 13.25
N LYS A 23 6.65 -4.24 12.87
CA LYS A 23 6.73 -5.42 13.71
C LYS A 23 7.34 -5.15 15.07
N ASP A 24 8.29 -4.24 15.12
CA ASP A 24 8.96 -3.92 16.38
C ASP A 24 8.16 -2.91 17.21
N GLY A 25 6.97 -2.55 16.76
CA GLY A 25 6.12 -1.64 17.49
C GLY A 25 6.28 -0.18 17.13
N THR A 26 7.27 0.15 16.32
CA THR A 26 7.47 1.55 15.95
C THR A 26 6.40 1.99 14.97
N ARG A 27 6.11 3.28 14.98
CA ARG A 27 5.08 3.85 14.12
C ARG A 27 5.71 4.77 13.11
N GLU A 28 5.14 4.76 11.92
CA GLU A 28 5.67 5.52 10.82
C GLU A 28 4.49 6.09 10.03
N ASP A 29 4.62 7.32 9.56
CA ASP A 29 3.54 7.91 8.77
C ASP A 29 3.29 7.08 7.54
N PHE A 30 2.00 6.92 7.19
CA PHE A 30 1.66 6.26 5.95
C PHE A 30 2.10 7.17 4.81
N ASN A 31 2.84 6.61 3.87
CA ASN A 31 3.37 7.37 2.75
C ASN A 31 3.30 6.52 1.51
N VAL A 32 2.42 6.90 0.59
CA VAL A 32 2.20 6.12 -0.62
C VAL A 32 3.43 6.08 -1.51
N GLN A 33 4.33 7.07 -1.37
CA GLN A 33 5.56 7.05 -2.14
C GLN A 33 6.46 5.88 -1.74
N LYS A 34 6.43 5.51 -0.46
CA LYS A 34 7.17 4.35 -0.01
C LYS A 34 6.57 3.08 -0.58
N VAL A 35 5.25 3.04 -0.71
CA VAL A 35 4.58 1.92 -1.32
C VAL A 35 5.01 1.80 -2.77
N LEU A 36 5.02 2.91 -3.50
CA LEU A 36 5.45 2.92 -4.89
C LEU A 36 6.87 2.42 -5.03
N SER A 37 7.74 2.82 -4.12
CA SER A 37 9.12 2.40 -4.16
C SER A 37 9.22 0.88 -4.00
N ALA A 38 8.47 0.34 -3.05
CA ALA A 38 8.49 -1.11 -2.81
C ALA A 38 7.95 -1.89 -4.00
N ILE A 39 6.84 -1.43 -4.59
CA ILE A 39 6.26 -2.16 -5.71
C ILE A 39 7.13 -2.03 -6.95
N SER A 40 7.84 -0.92 -7.11
CA SER A 40 8.75 -0.76 -8.24
C SER A 40 9.87 -1.79 -8.16
N LYS A 41 10.39 -2.01 -6.98
CA LYS A 41 11.44 -3.01 -6.80
C LYS A 41 10.91 -4.41 -7.06
N SER A 42 9.68 -4.67 -6.63
CA SER A 42 9.07 -5.97 -6.89
C SER A 42 8.84 -6.19 -8.37
N ALA A 43 8.43 -5.14 -9.07
CA ALA A 43 8.21 -5.22 -10.52
C ALA A 43 9.52 -5.48 -11.23
N GLU A 44 10.58 -4.82 -10.82
CA GLU A 44 11.90 -5.03 -11.40
C GLU A 44 12.33 -6.48 -11.27
N ARG A 45 12.11 -7.07 -10.10
CA ARG A 45 12.47 -8.46 -9.88
C ARG A 45 11.67 -9.40 -10.77
N ALA A 46 10.46 -9.00 -11.14
CA ALA A 46 9.64 -9.77 -12.05
C ALA A 46 9.86 -9.36 -13.49
N MET A 47 10.79 -8.42 -13.73
CA MET A 47 11.10 -7.91 -15.05
C MET A 47 9.89 -7.27 -15.71
N ILE A 48 9.14 -6.51 -14.92
CA ILE A 48 7.94 -5.83 -15.37
C ILE A 48 8.06 -4.36 -15.04
N THR A 49 7.56 -3.52 -15.95
CA THR A 49 7.54 -2.08 -15.75
C THR A 49 6.08 -1.62 -15.74
N PHE A 50 5.69 -0.91 -14.70
CA PHE A 50 4.33 -0.38 -14.63
C PHE A 50 4.21 0.89 -15.44
N SER A 51 3.07 1.05 -16.10
CA SER A 51 2.76 2.30 -16.78
C SER A 51 2.34 3.32 -15.72
N ARG A 52 2.23 4.55 -16.15
CA ARG A 52 1.78 5.61 -15.24
C ARG A 52 0.36 5.32 -14.75
N ALA A 53 -0.49 4.87 -15.66
CA ALA A 53 -1.87 4.57 -15.28
C ALA A 53 -1.94 3.46 -14.23
N GLU A 54 -1.10 2.46 -14.39
CA GLU A 54 -1.07 1.36 -13.42
C GLU A 54 -0.58 1.83 -12.07
N ARG A 55 0.45 2.67 -12.06
CA ARG A 55 0.96 3.22 -10.80
C ARG A 55 -0.10 4.08 -10.11
N ASN A 56 -0.80 4.88 -10.89
CA ASN A 56 -1.87 5.72 -10.33
C ASN A 56 -2.97 4.87 -9.73
N PHE A 57 -3.34 3.80 -10.43
CA PHE A 57 -4.37 2.91 -9.93
C PHE A 57 -3.96 2.31 -8.58
N ILE A 58 -2.71 1.85 -8.50
CA ILE A 58 -2.22 1.22 -7.28
C ILE A 58 -2.25 2.22 -6.12
N CYS A 59 -1.78 3.44 -6.37
CA CYS A 59 -1.77 4.46 -5.34
C CYS A 59 -3.17 4.74 -4.83
N GLU A 60 -4.10 4.93 -5.75
CA GLU A 60 -5.48 5.24 -5.37
C GLU A 60 -6.12 4.09 -4.62
N PHE A 61 -5.86 2.88 -5.10
CA PHE A 61 -6.41 1.69 -4.46
C PHE A 61 -5.92 1.58 -3.02
N VAL A 62 -4.61 1.74 -2.84
CA VAL A 62 -4.02 1.59 -1.51
C VAL A 62 -4.52 2.67 -0.56
N GLU A 63 -4.54 3.91 -1.04
CA GLU A 63 -5.02 5.01 -0.20
C GLU A 63 -6.47 4.83 0.16
N GLU A 64 -7.28 4.43 -0.80
CA GLU A 64 -8.70 4.27 -0.55
C GLU A 64 -8.97 3.14 0.44
N LYS A 65 -8.28 2.03 0.28
CA LYS A 65 -8.46 0.92 1.19
C LYS A 65 -7.99 1.25 2.59
N ALA A 66 -6.88 1.98 2.69
CA ALA A 66 -6.38 2.39 3.99
C ALA A 66 -7.38 3.29 4.70
N GLU A 67 -7.97 4.22 3.95
CA GLU A 67 -8.97 5.12 4.53
C GLU A 67 -10.23 4.38 4.94
N GLU A 68 -10.60 3.37 4.15
CA GLU A 68 -11.80 2.59 4.46
C GLU A 68 -11.69 1.82 5.77
N MET A 69 -10.48 1.50 6.17
CA MET A 69 -10.28 0.79 7.42
C MET A 69 -10.64 1.65 8.62
N ASP A 70 -10.61 2.97 8.42
CA ASP A 70 -10.98 3.91 9.46
C ASP A 70 -10.21 3.66 10.75
N GLN A 71 -8.94 3.39 10.62
CA GLN A 71 -8.05 3.15 11.75
C GLN A 71 -6.86 4.09 11.67
N GLU A 72 -6.53 4.68 12.81
CA GLU A 72 -5.38 5.57 12.87
C GLU A 72 -4.10 4.77 12.80
N LEU A 73 -4.11 3.56 13.37
CA LEU A 73 -2.95 2.69 13.38
C LEU A 73 -3.25 1.44 12.56
N ILE A 74 -2.46 1.20 11.54
CA ILE A 74 -2.64 0.03 10.69
C ILE A 74 -1.40 -0.85 10.82
N PRO A 75 -1.55 -2.08 11.30
CA PRO A 75 -0.40 -2.99 11.39
C PRO A 75 0.22 -3.21 10.02
N ILE A 76 1.53 -3.34 9.98
CA ILE A 76 2.25 -3.49 8.72
C ILE A 76 1.73 -4.71 7.92
N ALA A 77 1.33 -5.78 8.61
CA ALA A 77 0.82 -6.95 7.91
C ALA A 77 -0.45 -6.62 7.13
N GLN A 78 -1.32 -5.81 7.70
CA GLN A 78 -2.53 -5.40 7.01
C GLN A 78 -2.22 -4.50 5.83
N MET A 79 -1.24 -3.62 6.00
CA MET A 79 -0.83 -2.75 4.91
C MET A 79 -0.28 -3.58 3.74
N HIS A 80 0.50 -4.62 4.05
CA HIS A 80 1.01 -5.51 3.01
C HIS A 80 -0.12 -6.18 2.25
N ASN A 81 -1.16 -6.59 2.96
CA ASN A 81 -2.31 -7.23 2.30
C ASN A 81 -3.01 -6.26 1.36
N ILE A 82 -3.11 -5.01 1.75
CA ILE A 82 -3.72 -4.00 0.89
C ILE A 82 -2.91 -3.83 -0.39
N VAL A 83 -1.60 -3.74 -0.24
CA VAL A 83 -0.71 -3.56 -1.39
C VAL A 83 -0.77 -4.77 -2.31
N GLU A 84 -0.75 -5.97 -1.74
CA GLU A 84 -0.85 -7.18 -2.54
C GLU A 84 -2.16 -7.21 -3.30
N GLY A 85 -3.24 -6.78 -2.67
CA GLY A 85 -4.54 -6.73 -3.33
C GLY A 85 -4.53 -5.84 -4.56
N ALA A 86 -3.86 -4.70 -4.44
CA ALA A 86 -3.74 -3.79 -5.57
C ALA A 86 -2.94 -4.43 -6.70
N LEU A 87 -1.83 -5.09 -6.35
CA LEU A 87 -0.98 -5.71 -7.34
C LEU A 87 -1.66 -6.89 -8.03
N GLU A 88 -2.47 -7.63 -7.28
CA GLU A 88 -3.21 -8.74 -7.89
C GLU A 88 -4.12 -8.27 -9.00
N LYS A 89 -4.68 -7.08 -8.84
CA LYS A 89 -5.58 -6.55 -9.85
C LYS A 89 -4.84 -6.04 -11.07
N VAL A 90 -3.61 -5.62 -10.89
CA VAL A 90 -2.82 -5.07 -11.99
C VAL A 90 -1.98 -6.15 -12.66
N ASN A 91 -1.25 -6.91 -11.87
CA ASN A 91 -0.38 -7.96 -12.41
C ASN A 91 -0.03 -8.96 -11.32
N PRO A 92 -0.65 -10.13 -11.33
CA PRO A 92 -0.42 -11.14 -10.27
C PRO A 92 1.04 -11.57 -10.14
N LEU A 93 1.82 -11.49 -11.21
CA LEU A 93 3.22 -11.86 -11.12
C LEU A 93 3.98 -10.91 -10.21
N VAL A 94 3.63 -9.64 -10.27
CA VAL A 94 4.27 -8.66 -9.40
C VAL A 94 3.79 -8.85 -7.96
N ALA A 95 2.53 -9.24 -7.79
CA ALA A 95 2.02 -9.52 -6.45
C ALA A 95 2.82 -10.64 -5.81
N LYS A 96 3.11 -11.67 -6.57
CA LYS A 96 3.91 -12.77 -6.07
C LYS A 96 5.32 -12.32 -5.74
N SER A 97 5.91 -11.53 -6.61
CA SER A 97 7.25 -11.00 -6.39
C SER A 97 7.31 -10.16 -5.12
N TYR A 98 6.28 -9.34 -4.92
CA TYR A 98 6.20 -8.50 -3.73
C TYR A 98 6.14 -9.34 -2.47
N ARG A 99 5.34 -10.40 -2.50
CA ARG A 99 5.19 -11.30 -1.36
C ARG A 99 6.51 -11.98 -1.05
N ASP A 100 7.22 -12.43 -2.08
CA ASP A 100 8.51 -13.10 -1.91
C ASP A 100 9.55 -12.13 -1.35
N TYR A 101 9.57 -10.92 -1.86
CA TYR A 101 10.51 -9.90 -1.40
C TYR A 101 10.28 -9.58 0.07
N ARG A 102 9.03 -9.45 0.45
CA ARG A 102 8.66 -9.16 1.83
C ARG A 102 9.12 -10.27 2.76
N ASN A 103 8.90 -11.51 2.34
CA ASN A 103 9.30 -12.65 3.13
C ASN A 103 10.82 -12.75 3.25
N TYR A 104 11.49 -12.44 2.16
CA TYR A 104 12.95 -12.44 2.15
C TYR A 104 13.49 -11.43 3.17
N LYS A 105 12.92 -10.24 3.17
CA LYS A 105 13.36 -9.22 4.10
C LYS A 105 13.14 -9.63 5.54
N GLN A 106 12.05 -10.30 5.79
CA GLN A 106 11.76 -10.75 7.14
C GLN A 106 12.78 -11.78 7.62
N GLU A 107 13.27 -12.59 6.73
CA GLU A 107 14.24 -13.61 7.09
C GLU A 107 15.58 -13.02 7.49
N PHE A 108 15.93 -11.92 6.91
CA PHE A 108 17.23 -11.33 7.13
C PHE A 108 17.23 -10.09 8.02
N VAL A 109 16.10 -9.76 8.53
CA VAL A 109 15.96 -8.64 9.45
C VAL A 109 15.39 -9.09 10.79
#